data_61196611a32c7b18785a4cde140618b8
#
_entry.id   61196611a32c7b18785a4cde140618b8
#
_cell.length_a   1.000
_cell.length_b   1.000
_cell.length_c   1.000
_cell.angle_alpha   90.00
_cell.angle_beta   90.00
_cell.angle_gamma   90.00
#
_symmetry.space_group_name_H-M   'P 1'
#
loop_
_entity.id
_entity.type
_entity.pdbx_description
1 polymer ?
#
loop_
_entity_poly.entity_id
_entity_poly.type
_entity_poly.pdbx_seq_one_letter_code
_entity_poly.pdbx_strand_id
1 'polypeptide(L)'
;MGRWLRLLIIYISAIFRKKIHLTDISNLSFRVWPQEADKKYMNNASYWTITEIGQMDFLFRTGFFKICRRQHWIPLVGSQKMVYKKPLKRFERFQLRSQLNYCDDKWLYFEQTFLKNEQLIANSLVKVIFRGKSGNVPVSQILTSLSTEVNLPRKALIDDSESIDEKLMTR
;
A
#
# COMPACT_ATOMS: atom_id res chain seq x y z
N MET A 1 -15.80 -7.32 -10.97
CA MET A 1 -16.14 -7.21 -9.54
C MET A 1 -15.81 -5.79 -9.09
N GLY A 2 -16.79 -5.03 -8.57
CA GLY A 2 -16.59 -3.62 -8.21
C GLY A 2 -15.58 -3.44 -7.06
N ARG A 3 -14.92 -2.26 -7.01
CA ARG A 3 -13.92 -1.89 -5.96
C ARG A 3 -14.48 -2.12 -4.53
N TRP A 4 -15.71 -1.68 -4.28
CA TRP A 4 -16.34 -1.81 -2.96
C TRP A 4 -16.55 -3.26 -2.53
N LEU A 5 -16.94 -4.14 -3.45
CA LEU A 5 -17.10 -5.56 -3.15
C LEU A 5 -15.74 -6.22 -2.82
N ARG A 6 -14.67 -5.84 -3.51
CA ARG A 6 -13.32 -6.31 -3.17
C ARG A 6 -12.86 -5.83 -1.80
N LEU A 7 -13.08 -4.56 -1.48
CA LEU A 7 -12.76 -4.03 -0.15
C LEU A 7 -13.54 -4.74 0.95
N LEU A 8 -14.82 -5.02 0.73
CA LEU A 8 -15.64 -5.79 1.68
C LEU A 8 -15.10 -7.22 1.87
N ILE A 9 -14.76 -7.91 0.78
CA ILE A 9 -14.18 -9.26 0.82
C ILE A 9 -12.85 -9.23 1.58
N ILE A 10 -11.98 -8.27 1.30
CA ILE A 10 -10.69 -8.11 2.00
C ILE A 10 -10.91 -7.82 3.48
N TYR A 11 -11.84 -6.93 3.82
CA TYR A 11 -12.18 -6.65 5.22
C TYR A 11 -12.65 -7.89 5.96
N ILE A 12 -13.59 -8.64 5.38
CA ILE A 12 -14.09 -9.89 5.97
C ILE A 12 -12.95 -10.91 6.07
N SER A 13 -12.18 -11.11 5.00
CA SER A 13 -11.07 -12.07 5.01
C SER A 13 -9.98 -11.72 6.02
N ALA A 14 -9.69 -10.43 6.22
CA ALA A 14 -8.69 -9.98 7.17
C ALA A 14 -9.06 -10.30 8.64
N ILE A 15 -10.35 -10.47 8.93
CA ILE A 15 -10.82 -10.90 10.26
C ILE A 15 -10.37 -12.34 10.54
N PHE A 16 -10.41 -13.21 9.52
CA PHE A 16 -10.07 -14.63 9.64
C PHE A 16 -8.60 -14.94 9.35
N ARG A 17 -7.87 -14.02 8.73
CA ARG A 17 -6.45 -14.20 8.43
C ARG A 17 -5.58 -13.86 9.64
N LYS A 18 -4.41 -14.53 9.72
CA LYS A 18 -3.40 -14.27 10.76
C LYS A 18 -3.03 -12.80 10.81
N LYS A 19 -2.96 -12.23 12.01
CA LYS A 19 -2.39 -10.90 12.24
C LYS A 19 -0.93 -10.89 11.81
N ILE A 20 -0.45 -9.72 11.43
CA ILE A 20 0.94 -9.48 11.02
C ILE A 20 1.49 -8.27 11.79
N HIS A 21 2.82 -8.23 11.93
CA HIS A 21 3.53 -7.05 12.42
C HIS A 21 3.70 -6.01 11.31
N LEU A 22 4.04 -4.77 11.69
CA LEU A 22 4.31 -3.70 10.72
C LEU A 22 5.51 -4.00 9.80
N THR A 23 6.42 -4.86 10.24
CA THR A 23 7.60 -5.27 9.49
C THR A 23 7.37 -6.48 8.58
N ASP A 24 6.20 -7.12 8.69
CA ASP A 24 5.87 -8.29 7.89
C ASP A 24 5.39 -7.91 6.50
N ILE A 25 5.43 -8.87 5.59
CA ILE A 25 4.89 -8.75 4.24
C ILE A 25 3.46 -9.29 4.21
N SER A 26 2.51 -8.48 3.74
CA SER A 26 1.18 -8.96 3.39
C SER A 26 1.15 -9.46 1.94
N ASN A 27 0.65 -10.68 1.75
CA ASN A 27 0.50 -11.29 0.43
C ASN A 27 -0.97 -11.48 0.08
N LEU A 28 -1.37 -10.99 -1.08
CA LEU A 28 -2.70 -11.15 -1.66
C LEU A 28 -2.59 -11.76 -3.05
N SER A 29 -3.52 -12.66 -3.39
CA SER A 29 -3.62 -13.24 -4.73
C SER A 29 -4.81 -12.66 -5.47
N PHE A 30 -4.61 -12.27 -6.70
CA PHE A 30 -5.62 -11.68 -7.57
C PHE A 30 -5.67 -12.37 -8.93
N ARG A 31 -6.77 -12.09 -9.64
CA ARG A 31 -6.92 -12.39 -11.06
C ARG A 31 -7.36 -11.10 -11.75
N VAL A 32 -6.80 -10.82 -12.93
CA VAL A 32 -7.23 -9.70 -13.76
C VAL A 32 -8.61 -10.00 -14.37
N TRP A 33 -9.62 -9.23 -13.98
CA TRP A 33 -10.99 -9.36 -14.52
C TRP A 33 -11.16 -8.51 -15.79
N PRO A 34 -12.14 -8.84 -16.68
CA PRO A 34 -12.36 -8.11 -17.92
C PRO A 34 -12.50 -6.59 -17.74
N GLN A 35 -13.22 -6.13 -16.70
CA GLN A 35 -13.42 -4.71 -16.39
C GLN A 35 -12.17 -3.98 -15.89
N GLU A 36 -11.09 -4.71 -15.61
CA GLU A 36 -9.80 -4.17 -15.17
C GLU A 36 -8.79 -4.08 -16.31
N ALA A 37 -9.19 -4.51 -17.51
CA ALA A 37 -8.31 -4.56 -18.66
C ALA A 37 -8.91 -3.80 -19.84
N ASP A 38 -8.07 -2.98 -20.48
CA ASP A 38 -8.36 -2.38 -21.76
C ASP A 38 -7.97 -3.39 -22.84
N LYS A 39 -8.98 -3.85 -23.60
CA LYS A 39 -8.80 -4.92 -24.59
C LYS A 39 -8.17 -6.18 -23.99
N LYS A 40 -6.85 -6.25 -23.96
CA LYS A 40 -6.06 -7.43 -23.60
C LYS A 40 -5.33 -7.31 -22.27
N TYR A 41 -4.92 -6.09 -21.88
CA TYR A 41 -4.02 -5.85 -20.77
C TYR A 41 -4.68 -5.06 -19.65
N MET A 42 -4.25 -5.34 -18.42
CA MET A 42 -4.68 -4.61 -17.22
C MET A 42 -4.36 -3.13 -17.38
N ASN A 43 -5.35 -2.26 -17.14
CA ASN A 43 -5.19 -0.82 -17.24
C ASN A 43 -4.54 -0.21 -15.97
N ASN A 44 -3.97 0.99 -16.11
CA ASN A 44 -3.25 1.65 -15.04
C ASN A 44 -4.12 1.91 -13.79
N ALA A 45 -5.39 2.31 -13.97
CA ALA A 45 -6.29 2.56 -12.86
C ALA A 45 -6.53 1.32 -12.00
N SER A 46 -6.54 0.14 -12.62
CA SER A 46 -6.69 -1.13 -11.92
C SER A 46 -5.47 -1.49 -11.08
N TYR A 47 -4.26 -1.17 -11.54
CA TYR A 47 -3.06 -1.31 -10.70
C TYR A 47 -3.16 -0.46 -9.44
N TRP A 48 -3.57 0.81 -9.55
CA TRP A 48 -3.74 1.71 -8.40
C TRP A 48 -4.84 1.22 -7.45
N THR A 49 -5.98 0.75 -7.97
CA THR A 49 -7.05 0.17 -7.16
C THR A 49 -6.57 -1.02 -6.34
N ILE A 50 -5.75 -1.90 -6.96
CA ILE A 50 -5.20 -3.08 -6.28
C ILE A 50 -4.15 -2.68 -5.24
N THR A 51 -3.36 -1.65 -5.52
CA THR A 51 -2.43 -1.04 -4.56
C THR A 51 -3.18 -0.57 -3.30
N GLU A 52 -4.28 0.17 -3.45
CA GLU A 52 -5.12 0.60 -2.32
C GLU A 52 -5.68 -0.60 -1.53
N ILE A 53 -6.14 -1.64 -2.22
CA ILE A 53 -6.64 -2.87 -1.57
C ILE A 53 -5.54 -3.53 -0.74
N GLY A 54 -4.30 -3.60 -1.26
CA GLY A 54 -3.15 -4.12 -0.53
C GLY A 54 -2.82 -3.32 0.73
N GLN A 55 -2.88 -1.99 0.67
CA GLN A 55 -2.70 -1.12 1.83
C GLN A 55 -3.80 -1.36 2.88
N MET A 56 -5.05 -1.48 2.46
CA MET A 56 -6.16 -1.74 3.39
C MET A 56 -6.03 -3.11 4.06
N ASP A 57 -5.65 -4.19 3.33
CA ASP A 57 -5.37 -5.49 3.93
C ASP A 57 -4.28 -5.39 4.99
N PHE A 58 -3.20 -4.67 4.68
CA PHE A 58 -2.10 -4.43 5.61
C PHE A 58 -2.59 -3.72 6.88
N LEU A 59 -3.35 -2.63 6.74
CA LEU A 59 -3.90 -1.87 7.87
C LEU A 59 -4.86 -2.72 8.74
N PHE A 60 -5.68 -3.56 8.13
CA PHE A 60 -6.59 -4.44 8.87
C PHE A 60 -5.83 -5.52 9.63
N ARG A 61 -4.84 -6.15 9.02
CA ARG A 61 -4.10 -7.27 9.60
C ARG A 61 -3.11 -6.84 10.67
N THR A 62 -2.52 -5.67 10.57
CA THR A 62 -1.67 -5.07 11.62
C THR A 62 -2.48 -4.52 12.79
N GLY A 63 -3.81 -4.42 12.66
CA GLY A 63 -4.68 -3.79 13.66
C GLY A 63 -4.65 -2.25 13.62
N PHE A 64 -3.83 -1.66 12.75
CA PHE A 64 -3.69 -0.21 12.65
C PHE A 64 -5.00 0.49 12.27
N PHE A 65 -5.84 -0.15 11.45
CA PHE A 65 -7.17 0.38 11.12
C PHE A 65 -8.05 0.63 12.36
N LYS A 66 -8.00 -0.25 13.38
CA LYS A 66 -8.75 -0.06 14.63
C LYS A 66 -8.28 1.17 15.39
N ILE A 67 -6.97 1.41 15.39
CA ILE A 67 -6.35 2.58 16.04
C ILE A 67 -6.75 3.84 15.29
N CYS A 68 -6.62 3.86 13.96
CA CYS A 68 -7.05 4.98 13.13
C CYS A 68 -8.51 5.37 13.39
N ARG A 69 -9.41 4.37 13.45
CA ARG A 69 -10.82 4.62 13.74
C ARG A 69 -11.06 5.18 15.14
N ARG A 70 -10.39 4.63 16.15
CA ARG A 70 -10.51 5.09 17.55
C ARG A 70 -9.97 6.50 17.75
N GLN A 71 -8.87 6.84 17.09
CA GLN A 71 -8.19 8.12 17.20
C GLN A 71 -8.69 9.15 16.18
N HIS A 72 -9.63 8.77 15.31
CA HIS A 72 -10.09 9.59 14.18
C HIS A 72 -8.94 10.04 13.25
N TRP A 73 -7.97 9.16 13.02
CA TRP A 73 -6.89 9.40 12.08
C TRP A 73 -7.27 8.95 10.66
N ILE A 74 -6.95 9.81 9.69
CA ILE A 74 -7.25 9.57 8.28
C ILE A 74 -5.92 9.46 7.53
N PRO A 75 -5.67 8.36 6.79
CA PRO A 75 -4.52 8.26 5.90
C PRO A 75 -4.72 9.17 4.68
N LEU A 76 -3.69 9.93 4.34
CA LEU A 76 -3.64 10.77 3.14
C LEU A 76 -2.40 10.40 2.35
N VAL A 77 -2.57 10.18 1.06
CA VAL A 77 -1.46 9.90 0.15
C VAL A 77 -0.78 11.20 -0.23
N GLY A 78 0.52 11.31 0.04
CA GLY A 78 1.34 12.45 -0.35
C GLY A 78 1.93 12.28 -1.75
N SER A 79 2.36 11.06 -2.08
CA SER A 79 2.89 10.76 -3.41
C SER A 79 2.72 9.27 -3.72
N GLN A 80 2.59 8.98 -5.01
CA GLN A 80 2.54 7.61 -5.52
C GLN A 80 3.37 7.49 -6.78
N LYS A 81 4.23 6.48 -6.83
CA LYS A 81 5.05 6.17 -8.00
C LYS A 81 4.86 4.70 -8.35
N MET A 82 4.78 4.39 -9.65
CA MET A 82 4.68 3.03 -10.13
C MET A 82 5.54 2.84 -11.37
N VAL A 83 6.30 1.75 -11.37
CA VAL A 83 7.11 1.31 -12.51
C VAL A 83 6.56 -0.02 -13.01
N TYR A 84 6.27 -0.07 -14.30
CA TYR A 84 5.76 -1.24 -14.98
C TYR A 84 6.87 -1.94 -15.75
N LYS A 85 7.09 -3.22 -15.49
CA LYS A 85 8.11 -4.02 -16.17
C LYS A 85 7.51 -4.91 -17.26
N LYS A 86 6.35 -5.50 -16.98
CA LYS A 86 5.63 -6.39 -17.89
C LYS A 86 4.12 -6.18 -17.75
N PRO A 87 3.34 -6.30 -18.83
CA PRO A 87 1.89 -6.20 -18.73
C PRO A 87 1.27 -7.47 -18.16
N LEU A 88 0.20 -7.33 -17.38
CA LEU A 88 -0.70 -8.41 -17.00
C LEU A 88 -1.83 -8.53 -18.02
N LYS A 89 -2.11 -9.74 -18.48
CA LYS A 89 -3.21 -10.02 -19.41
C LYS A 89 -4.50 -10.33 -18.66
N ARG A 90 -5.63 -10.15 -19.35
CA ARG A 90 -6.94 -10.57 -18.87
C ARG A 90 -6.92 -12.03 -18.40
N PHE A 91 -7.57 -12.31 -17.27
CA PHE A 91 -7.65 -13.60 -16.58
C PHE A 91 -6.36 -14.15 -15.99
N GLU A 92 -5.22 -13.50 -16.15
CA GLU A 92 -3.99 -13.91 -15.48
C GLU A 92 -4.10 -13.77 -13.97
N ARG A 93 -3.50 -14.72 -13.26
CA ARG A 93 -3.33 -14.66 -11.80
C ARG A 93 -2.01 -13.98 -11.48
N PHE A 94 -2.00 -13.19 -10.41
CA PHE A 94 -0.81 -12.53 -9.90
C PHE A 94 -0.91 -12.37 -8.38
N GLN A 95 0.21 -12.08 -7.76
CA GLN A 95 0.33 -11.79 -6.33
C GLN A 95 0.69 -10.32 -6.14
N LEU A 96 0.16 -9.73 -5.07
CA LEU A 96 0.59 -8.44 -4.55
C LEU A 96 1.25 -8.65 -3.20
N ARG A 97 2.51 -8.27 -3.08
CA ARG A 97 3.24 -8.18 -1.82
C ARG A 97 3.23 -6.73 -1.36
N SER A 98 2.73 -6.47 -0.15
CA SER A 98 2.68 -5.13 0.45
C SER A 98 3.48 -5.12 1.73
N GLN A 99 4.38 -4.16 1.90
CA GLN A 99 5.20 -4.00 3.09
C GLN A 99 5.42 -2.53 3.41
N LEU A 100 5.62 -2.23 4.69
CA LEU A 100 6.19 -0.96 5.12
C LEU A 100 7.70 -1.00 4.85
N ASN A 101 8.17 -0.16 3.93
CA ASN A 101 9.57 -0.16 3.52
C ASN A 101 10.45 0.75 4.38
N TYR A 102 9.90 1.89 4.76
CA TYR A 102 10.58 2.91 5.57
C TYR A 102 9.56 3.81 6.26
N CYS A 103 9.97 4.47 7.32
CA CYS A 103 9.25 5.60 7.91
C CYS A 103 10.23 6.63 8.44
N ASP A 104 9.86 7.90 8.33
CA ASP A 104 10.51 9.03 9.00
C ASP A 104 9.58 9.61 10.07
N ASP A 105 9.86 10.81 10.57
CA ASP A 105 9.05 11.45 11.62
C ASP A 105 7.61 11.77 11.17
N LYS A 106 7.39 11.89 9.86
CA LYS A 106 6.14 12.37 9.27
C LYS A 106 5.47 11.36 8.35
N TRP A 107 6.24 10.57 7.59
CA TRP A 107 5.77 9.75 6.50
C TRP A 107 5.98 8.25 6.72
N LEU A 108 5.04 7.46 6.22
CA LEU A 108 5.16 6.02 6.05
C LEU A 108 5.29 5.71 4.55
N TYR A 109 6.26 4.88 4.19
CA TYR A 109 6.55 4.50 2.80
C TYR A 109 6.21 3.04 2.58
N PHE A 110 5.15 2.80 1.84
CA PHE A 110 4.69 1.46 1.47
C PHE A 110 5.24 1.07 0.11
N GLU A 111 5.93 -0.05 0.06
CA GLU A 111 6.33 -0.70 -1.18
C GLU A 111 5.35 -1.82 -1.51
N GLN A 112 4.93 -1.89 -2.78
CA GLN A 112 4.01 -2.90 -3.24
C GLN A 112 4.48 -3.49 -4.55
N THR A 113 4.72 -4.80 -4.53
CA THR A 113 5.31 -5.55 -5.62
C THR A 113 4.27 -6.47 -6.25
N PHE A 114 4.02 -6.31 -7.53
CA PHE A 114 3.17 -7.18 -8.34
C PHE A 114 4.02 -8.29 -8.94
N LEU A 115 3.66 -9.53 -8.68
CA LEU A 115 4.40 -10.71 -9.11
C LEU A 115 3.50 -11.68 -9.88
N LYS A 116 4.03 -12.27 -10.94
CA LYS A 116 3.42 -13.40 -11.64
C LYS A 116 4.44 -14.51 -11.77
N ASN A 117 4.16 -15.69 -11.17
CA ASN A 117 5.11 -16.81 -11.12
C ASN A 117 6.51 -16.35 -10.63
N GLU A 118 6.53 -15.59 -9.52
CA GLU A 118 7.72 -14.96 -8.92
C GLU A 118 8.45 -13.94 -9.82
N GLN A 119 7.98 -13.66 -11.03
CA GLN A 119 8.55 -12.63 -11.89
C GLN A 119 7.94 -11.26 -11.59
N LEU A 120 8.80 -10.24 -11.49
CA LEU A 120 8.39 -8.84 -11.29
C LEU A 120 7.58 -8.33 -12.49
N ILE A 121 6.37 -7.87 -12.21
CA ILE A 121 5.43 -7.28 -13.16
C ILE A 121 5.44 -5.76 -13.03
N ALA A 122 5.22 -5.26 -11.81
CA ALA A 122 5.26 -3.84 -11.49
C ALA A 122 5.67 -3.66 -10.03
N ASN A 123 6.20 -2.50 -9.72
CA ASN A 123 6.49 -2.09 -8.34
C ASN A 123 5.96 -0.68 -8.10
N SER A 124 5.39 -0.45 -6.92
CA SER A 124 4.93 0.87 -6.52
C SER A 124 5.50 1.28 -5.17
N LEU A 125 5.75 2.57 -5.02
CA LEU A 125 6.08 3.22 -3.77
C LEU A 125 5.01 4.26 -3.47
N VAL A 126 4.41 4.17 -2.28
CA VAL A 126 3.35 5.07 -1.82
C VAL A 126 3.78 5.73 -0.52
N LYS A 127 3.79 7.05 -0.51
CA LYS A 127 4.12 7.90 0.63
C LYS A 127 2.83 8.35 1.30
N VAL A 128 2.65 7.99 2.57
CA VAL A 128 1.40 8.21 3.31
C VAL A 128 1.66 8.99 4.58
N ILE A 129 0.81 9.98 4.86
CA ILE A 129 0.75 10.69 6.14
C ILE A 129 -0.59 10.41 6.81
N PHE A 130 -0.64 10.49 8.13
CA PHE A 130 -1.88 10.41 8.88
C PHE A 130 -2.26 11.78 9.43
N ARG A 131 -3.54 12.13 9.31
CA ARG A 131 -4.09 13.39 9.82
C ARG A 131 -5.14 13.12 10.88
N GLY A 132 -4.97 13.75 12.04
CA GLY A 132 -5.92 13.78 13.14
C GLY A 132 -6.59 15.14 13.27
N LYS A 133 -7.37 15.33 14.34
CA LYS A 133 -8.08 16.59 14.63
C LYS A 133 -7.15 17.79 14.79
N SER A 134 -5.98 17.59 15.38
CA SER A 134 -4.97 18.64 15.66
C SER A 134 -3.93 18.80 14.55
N GLY A 135 -4.07 18.14 13.41
CA GLY A 135 -3.12 18.22 12.30
C GLY A 135 -2.47 16.88 11.95
N ASN A 136 -1.24 16.92 11.47
CA ASN A 136 -0.51 15.71 11.10
C ASN A 136 -0.12 14.90 12.34
N VAL A 137 -0.28 13.59 12.27
CA VAL A 137 0.07 12.65 13.34
C VAL A 137 1.53 12.23 13.15
N PRO A 138 2.41 12.48 14.14
CA PRO A 138 3.79 12.02 14.06
C PRO A 138 3.87 10.48 13.98
N VAL A 139 4.81 9.96 13.23
CA VAL A 139 5.00 8.51 13.10
C VAL A 139 5.34 7.86 14.44
N SER A 140 6.09 8.52 15.29
CA SER A 140 6.37 8.07 16.66
C SER A 140 5.08 7.79 17.46
N GLN A 141 4.07 8.66 17.37
CA GLN A 141 2.77 8.45 18.01
C GLN A 141 2.01 7.24 17.42
N ILE A 142 2.14 7.02 16.12
CA ILE A 142 1.56 5.85 15.44
C ILE A 142 2.20 4.57 15.96
N LEU A 143 3.53 4.51 16.01
CA LEU A 143 4.29 3.34 16.46
C LEU A 143 4.01 3.02 17.93
N THR A 144 3.99 4.05 18.80
CA THR A 144 3.61 3.91 20.22
C THR A 144 2.20 3.33 20.35
N SER A 145 1.24 3.83 19.58
CA SER A 145 -0.16 3.35 19.60
C SER A 145 -0.31 1.89 19.15
N LEU A 146 0.64 1.39 18.35
CA LEU A 146 0.71 0.00 17.91
C LEU A 146 1.55 -0.88 18.85
N SER A 147 2.15 -0.31 19.89
CA SER A 147 3.11 -0.98 20.78
C SER A 147 4.23 -1.67 20.00
N THR A 148 4.73 -1.00 18.95
CA THR A 148 5.68 -1.57 18.00
C THR A 148 6.84 -0.59 17.83
N GLU A 149 8.06 -1.10 17.93
CA GLU A 149 9.26 -0.41 17.47
C GLU A 149 9.58 -0.86 16.04
N VAL A 150 9.85 0.08 15.16
CA VAL A 150 10.20 -0.18 13.77
C VAL A 150 11.53 0.50 13.49
N ASN A 151 12.53 -0.31 13.20
CA ASN A 151 13.82 0.16 12.71
C ASN A 151 14.01 -0.39 11.28
N LEU A 152 13.63 0.41 10.29
CA LEU A 152 13.77 0.06 8.88
C LEU A 152 14.88 0.91 8.27
N PRO A 153 15.89 0.30 7.63
CA PRO A 153 16.96 1.06 7.00
C PRO A 153 16.41 1.87 5.82
N ARG A 154 16.85 3.12 5.73
CA ARG A 154 16.53 3.98 4.59
C ARG A 154 17.17 3.41 3.33
N LYS A 155 16.40 3.23 2.28
CA LYS A 155 16.87 2.72 0.99
C LYS A 155 17.03 3.85 -0.02
N ALA A 156 17.96 3.75 -0.95
CA ALA A 156 18.17 4.71 -2.04
C ALA A 156 16.88 5.02 -2.83
N LEU A 157 15.99 4.05 -2.99
CA LEU A 157 14.68 4.24 -3.60
C LEU A 157 13.86 5.37 -2.94
N ILE A 158 14.03 5.58 -1.63
CA ILE A 158 13.33 6.65 -0.90
C ILE A 158 13.92 8.00 -1.27
N ASP A 159 15.24 8.12 -1.29
CA ASP A 159 15.95 9.36 -1.63
C ASP A 159 15.64 9.79 -3.07
N ASP A 160 15.66 8.87 -4.02
CA ASP A 160 15.27 9.10 -5.41
C ASP A 160 13.81 9.56 -5.51
N SER A 161 12.92 8.94 -4.74
CA SER A 161 11.50 9.30 -4.70
C SER A 161 11.29 10.71 -4.17
N GLU A 162 11.97 11.11 -3.09
CA GLU A 162 11.85 12.44 -2.50
C GLU A 162 12.42 13.52 -3.41
N SER A 163 13.56 13.28 -4.04
CA SER A 163 14.14 14.20 -5.03
C SER A 163 13.18 14.49 -6.20
N ILE A 164 12.41 13.50 -6.66
CA ILE A 164 11.40 13.70 -7.68
C ILE A 164 10.21 14.51 -7.13
N ASP A 165 9.75 14.23 -5.91
CA ASP A 165 8.65 14.97 -5.28
C ASP A 165 9.00 16.45 -5.13
N GLU A 166 10.21 16.77 -4.65
CA GLU A 166 10.70 18.15 -4.52
C GLU A 166 10.72 18.88 -5.86
N LYS A 167 11.28 18.25 -6.90
CA LYS A 167 11.32 18.84 -8.26
C LYS A 167 9.95 19.11 -8.85
N LEU A 168 8.92 18.35 -8.47
CA LEU A 168 7.56 18.57 -8.94
C LEU A 168 6.84 19.67 -8.16
N MET A 169 7.19 19.87 -6.87
CA MET A 169 6.58 20.89 -6.02
C MET A 169 7.18 22.29 -6.20
N THR A 170 8.39 22.39 -6.74
CA THR A 170 9.11 23.66 -6.99
C THR A 170 8.84 24.28 -8.36
N ARG A 171 7.95 23.72 -9.17
CA ARG A 171 7.45 24.26 -10.44
C ARG A 171 6.13 24.98 -10.28
#